data_79bce15cd6690511ba3a323ac3cf93b9
#
_entry.id   79bce15cd6690511ba3a323ac3cf93b9
#
_cell.length_a   1.000
_cell.length_b   1.000
_cell.length_c   1.000
_cell.angle_alpha   90.00
_cell.angle_beta   90.00
_cell.angle_gamma   90.00
#
_symmetry.space_group_name_H-M   'P 1'
#
loop_
_entity.id
_entity.type
_entity.pdbx_description
1 polymer ?
#
loop_
_entity_poly.entity_id
_entity_poly.type
_entity_poly.pdbx_seq_one_letter_code
_entity_poly.pdbx_strand_id
1 'polypeptide(L)'
;MTGQTEQNAFHLRELEKQFTAYKAEMDKRFADPAAEAADPTATPASLVPTVKPPSAATTAAATPVKKPAERPAGKPSTTDAARLALVKKVEVPASGNETKDAYDYGYRLWEAKLYPEAQAQLKTVVTKWPKSSQASFAQNLLGRSYLDEGKPSLAAVAFYNNYRDRPSGARAPHSLMYMGVALDKLGRKADACKAFRELEEVYGDKAPQDVRTDAAAAKTKAGC
;
A
#
# COMPACT_ATOMS: atom_id res chain seq x y z
N MET A 1 18.88 -18.09 -9.68
CA MET A 1 18.00 -17.03 -10.20
C MET A 1 16.50 -17.35 -10.17
N THR A 2 16.09 -18.58 -9.88
CA THR A 2 14.68 -19.05 -9.93
C THR A 2 13.82 -18.61 -8.74
N GLY A 3 14.33 -18.52 -7.53
CA GLY A 3 13.51 -18.20 -6.34
C GLY A 3 12.99 -16.74 -6.29
N GLN A 4 13.70 -15.78 -6.87
CA GLN A 4 13.27 -14.40 -6.91
C GLN A 4 12.19 -14.18 -7.97
N THR A 5 12.25 -14.94 -9.05
CA THR A 5 11.22 -14.94 -10.11
C THR A 5 9.92 -15.56 -9.61
N GLU A 6 9.98 -16.60 -8.79
CA GLU A 6 8.81 -17.25 -8.20
C GLU A 6 8.16 -16.38 -7.12
N GLN A 7 8.96 -15.71 -6.28
CA GLN A 7 8.46 -14.74 -5.32
C GLN A 7 7.82 -13.52 -6.01
N ASN A 8 8.45 -13.02 -7.07
CA ASN A 8 7.88 -11.94 -7.86
C ASN A 8 6.58 -12.38 -8.57
N ALA A 9 6.52 -13.61 -9.08
CA ALA A 9 5.30 -14.15 -9.69
C ALA A 9 4.18 -14.34 -8.65
N PHE A 10 4.50 -14.79 -7.44
CA PHE A 10 3.52 -14.86 -6.35
C PHE A 10 3.01 -13.47 -5.95
N HIS A 11 3.91 -12.50 -5.78
CA HIS A 11 3.53 -11.13 -5.48
C HIS A 11 2.70 -10.49 -6.59
N LEU A 12 3.00 -10.79 -7.86
CA LEU A 12 2.20 -10.31 -9.00
C LEU A 12 0.78 -10.89 -8.98
N ARG A 13 0.61 -12.18 -8.72
CA ARG A 13 -0.71 -12.82 -8.62
C ARG A 13 -1.53 -12.28 -7.44
N GLU A 14 -0.91 -12.08 -6.29
CA GLU A 14 -1.57 -11.48 -5.14
C GLU A 14 -1.97 -10.02 -5.41
N LEU A 15 -1.10 -9.31 -6.12
CA LEU A 15 -1.35 -7.95 -6.59
C LEU A 15 -2.54 -7.89 -7.57
N GLU A 16 -2.58 -8.79 -8.55
CA GLU A 16 -3.68 -8.89 -9.50
C GLU A 16 -5.00 -9.21 -8.81
N LYS A 17 -4.98 -10.10 -7.82
CA LYS A 17 -6.14 -10.45 -7.01
C LYS A 17 -6.66 -9.26 -6.20
N GLN A 18 -5.78 -8.57 -5.49
CA GLN A 18 -6.13 -7.37 -4.71
C GLN A 18 -6.62 -6.26 -5.63
N PHE A 19 -6.01 -6.11 -6.79
CA PHE A 19 -6.43 -5.11 -7.75
C PHE A 19 -7.76 -5.45 -8.43
N THR A 20 -8.03 -6.71 -8.69
CA THR A 20 -9.33 -7.17 -9.24
C THR A 20 -10.44 -6.97 -8.23
N ALA A 21 -10.17 -7.24 -6.95
CA ALA A 21 -11.11 -6.97 -5.85
C ALA A 21 -11.38 -5.46 -5.72
N TYR A 22 -10.35 -4.63 -5.80
CA TYR A 22 -10.49 -3.17 -5.82
C TYR A 22 -11.36 -2.69 -6.98
N LYS A 23 -11.08 -3.19 -8.20
CA LYS A 23 -11.86 -2.82 -9.37
C LYS A 23 -13.33 -3.20 -9.21
N ALA A 24 -13.60 -4.40 -8.72
CA ALA A 24 -14.97 -4.87 -8.49
C ALA A 24 -15.71 -4.02 -7.44
N GLU A 25 -15.01 -3.59 -6.39
CA GLU A 25 -15.58 -2.71 -5.36
C GLU A 25 -15.84 -1.30 -5.90
N MET A 26 -14.90 -0.74 -6.65
CA MET A 26 -15.09 0.56 -7.30
C MET A 26 -16.20 0.53 -8.35
N ASP A 27 -16.24 -0.52 -9.19
CA ASP A 27 -17.30 -0.68 -10.19
C ASP A 27 -18.69 -0.83 -9.52
N LYS A 28 -18.77 -1.49 -8.35
CA LYS A 28 -19.99 -1.59 -7.57
C LYS A 28 -20.45 -0.24 -7.02
N ARG A 29 -19.53 0.58 -6.48
CA ARG A 29 -19.83 1.93 -5.96
C ARG A 29 -20.33 2.86 -7.06
N PHE A 30 -19.76 2.78 -8.27
CA PHE A 30 -20.18 3.60 -9.42
C PHE A 30 -21.40 3.05 -10.17
N ALA A 31 -21.78 1.79 -9.95
CA ALA A 31 -23.00 1.21 -10.55
C ALA A 31 -24.26 1.52 -9.74
N ASP A 32 -24.15 1.94 -8.49
CA ASP A 32 -25.29 2.19 -7.59
C ASP A 32 -25.24 3.58 -6.97
N PRO A 33 -25.51 4.66 -7.74
CA PRO A 33 -25.49 6.03 -7.24
C PRO A 33 -26.65 6.35 -6.29
N ALA A 34 -27.59 5.40 -6.09
CA ALA A 34 -28.79 5.61 -5.27
C ALA A 34 -28.63 5.14 -3.81
N ALA A 35 -27.56 4.45 -3.45
CA ALA A 35 -27.36 3.92 -2.10
C ALA A 35 -26.83 4.96 -1.10
N GLU A 36 -26.40 6.14 -1.53
CA GLU A 36 -25.74 7.16 -0.69
C GLU A 36 -26.66 8.28 -0.19
N ALA A 37 -27.96 8.21 -0.48
CA ALA A 37 -28.94 9.22 -0.03
C ALA A 37 -29.71 8.87 1.26
N ALA A 38 -29.31 7.82 1.96
CA ALA A 38 -29.98 7.39 3.20
C ALA A 38 -29.01 7.31 4.38
N ASP A 39 -29.11 8.33 5.24
CA ASP A 39 -28.64 8.38 6.62
C ASP A 39 -27.23 8.97 6.91
N PRO A 40 -27.13 10.26 7.30
CA PRO A 40 -25.87 10.87 7.72
C PRO A 40 -25.39 10.44 9.11
N THR A 41 -26.04 9.45 9.76
CA THR A 41 -25.69 8.99 11.11
C THR A 41 -25.18 7.54 11.19
N ALA A 42 -25.03 6.85 10.05
CA ALA A 42 -24.50 5.50 10.05
C ALA A 42 -22.96 5.53 10.18
N THR A 43 -22.46 5.24 11.35
CA THR A 43 -21.08 4.81 11.60
C THR A 43 -20.80 3.62 10.68
N PRO A 44 -19.67 3.59 9.94
CA PRO A 44 -19.35 2.44 9.11
C PRO A 44 -19.14 1.22 9.99
N ALA A 45 -20.14 0.38 10.03
CA ALA A 45 -20.09 -0.92 10.71
C ALA A 45 -19.04 -1.77 9.99
N SER A 46 -18.12 -2.27 10.79
CA SER A 46 -17.09 -3.25 10.48
C SER A 46 -17.63 -4.38 9.59
N LEU A 47 -17.36 -4.32 8.29
CA LEU A 47 -17.49 -5.47 7.41
C LEU A 47 -16.20 -6.31 7.49
N VAL A 48 -16.07 -7.04 8.60
CA VAL A 48 -15.18 -8.18 8.68
C VAL A 48 -15.92 -9.34 8.02
N PRO A 49 -15.49 -9.90 6.89
CA PRO A 49 -16.04 -11.16 6.41
C PRO A 49 -15.62 -12.25 7.39
N THR A 50 -16.59 -12.75 8.15
CA THR A 50 -16.43 -13.93 9.00
C THR A 50 -16.19 -15.13 8.09
N VAL A 51 -14.95 -15.53 7.94
CA VAL A 51 -14.59 -16.78 7.28
C VAL A 51 -14.95 -17.90 8.23
N LYS A 52 -16.09 -18.54 7.97
CA LYS A 52 -16.50 -19.78 8.62
C LYS A 52 -15.54 -20.88 8.18
N PRO A 53 -14.90 -21.62 9.10
CA PRO A 53 -14.03 -22.74 8.71
C PRO A 53 -14.84 -23.85 8.02
N PRO A 54 -14.39 -24.41 6.91
CA PRO A 54 -15.05 -25.57 6.31
C PRO A 54 -14.85 -26.80 7.20
N SER A 55 -15.98 -27.44 7.48
CA SER A 55 -16.07 -28.72 8.18
C SER A 55 -15.35 -29.81 7.38
N ALA A 56 -14.64 -30.67 8.11
CA ALA A 56 -13.86 -31.78 7.57
C ALA A 56 -14.76 -32.84 6.92
N ALA A 57 -14.36 -33.32 5.75
CA ALA A 57 -14.39 -34.71 5.27
C ALA A 57 -13.86 -34.72 3.83
N THR A 58 -12.77 -35.35 3.50
CA THR A 58 -12.57 -36.71 3.04
C THR A 58 -11.15 -36.83 2.48
N THR A 59 -10.46 -37.81 2.92
CA THR A 59 -9.14 -38.32 2.55
C THR A 59 -8.95 -38.51 1.05
N ALA A 60 -7.89 -37.86 0.49
CA ALA A 60 -7.19 -38.37 -0.69
C ALA A 60 -5.69 -38.06 -0.58
N ALA A 61 -4.88 -39.07 -0.88
CA ALA A 61 -3.48 -39.28 -0.65
C ALA A 61 -2.57 -38.04 -0.89
N ALA A 62 -1.80 -37.69 0.13
CA ALA A 62 -0.71 -36.75 0.05
C ALA A 62 0.54 -37.36 -0.54
N THR A 63 0.99 -36.92 -1.70
CA THR A 63 2.38 -37.04 -2.14
C THR A 63 3.24 -36.07 -1.33
N PRO A 64 4.42 -36.44 -0.86
CA PRO A 64 5.24 -35.61 -0.01
C PRO A 64 5.84 -34.47 -0.82
N VAL A 65 5.39 -33.23 -0.54
CA VAL A 65 6.02 -31.98 -1.03
C VAL A 65 7.37 -31.86 -0.33
N LYS A 66 8.45 -31.96 -1.09
CA LYS A 66 9.82 -31.70 -0.63
C LYS A 66 9.87 -30.28 -0.06
N LYS A 67 10.25 -30.17 1.23
CA LYS A 67 10.61 -28.94 1.91
C LYS A 67 11.59 -28.14 1.04
N PRO A 68 11.34 -26.83 0.76
CA PRO A 68 12.31 -26.02 0.04
C PRO A 68 13.62 -25.99 0.83
N ALA A 69 14.72 -26.34 0.17
CA ALA A 69 16.04 -26.27 0.77
C ALA A 69 16.35 -24.81 1.15
N GLU A 70 16.69 -24.58 2.39
CA GLU A 70 17.28 -23.34 2.88
C GLU A 70 18.51 -23.02 2.04
N ARG A 71 18.45 -21.90 1.33
CA ARG A 71 19.57 -21.38 0.54
C ARG A 71 20.66 -20.94 1.52
N PRO A 72 21.91 -21.38 1.37
CA PRO A 72 23.00 -20.88 2.20
C PRO A 72 23.09 -19.35 2.01
N ALA A 73 23.19 -18.63 3.12
CA ALA A 73 23.43 -17.19 3.13
C ALA A 73 24.71 -16.89 2.34
N GLY A 74 24.56 -16.46 1.09
CA GLY A 74 25.67 -16.02 0.27
C GLY A 74 26.37 -14.86 0.94
N LYS A 75 27.71 -14.79 0.90
CA LYS A 75 28.47 -13.63 1.34
C LYS A 75 27.85 -12.36 0.72
N PRO A 76 27.63 -11.28 1.51
CA PRO A 76 27.09 -10.05 0.98
C PRO A 76 27.94 -9.54 -0.20
N SER A 77 27.27 -9.14 -1.27
CA SER A 77 27.95 -8.53 -2.41
C SER A 77 28.59 -7.21 -1.96
N THR A 78 29.60 -6.72 -2.68
CA THR A 78 30.22 -5.42 -2.39
C THR A 78 29.17 -4.28 -2.38
N THR A 79 28.15 -4.40 -3.20
CA THR A 79 27.00 -3.49 -3.26
C THR A 79 26.16 -3.53 -1.97
N ASP A 80 25.97 -4.73 -1.40
CA ASP A 80 25.21 -4.91 -0.15
C ASP A 80 25.99 -4.33 1.05
N ALA A 81 27.33 -4.51 1.08
CA ALA A 81 28.17 -3.96 2.13
C ALA A 81 28.18 -2.43 2.13
N ALA A 82 28.29 -1.81 0.94
CA ALA A 82 28.23 -0.36 0.77
C ALA A 82 26.85 0.19 1.20
N ARG A 83 25.78 -0.50 0.84
CA ARG A 83 24.41 -0.14 1.22
C ARG A 83 24.20 -0.23 2.72
N LEU A 84 24.66 -1.30 3.36
CA LEU A 84 24.61 -1.45 4.84
C LEU A 84 25.38 -0.33 5.54
N ALA A 85 26.51 0.12 4.98
CA ALA A 85 27.26 1.26 5.52
C ALA A 85 26.47 2.57 5.44
N LEU A 86 25.67 2.77 4.39
CA LEU A 86 24.76 3.92 4.28
C LEU A 86 23.62 3.85 5.30
N VAL A 87 23.00 2.68 5.47
CA VAL A 87 21.95 2.48 6.49
C VAL A 87 22.44 2.81 7.89
N LYS A 88 23.67 2.39 8.24
CA LYS A 88 24.27 2.69 9.54
C LYS A 88 24.52 4.20 9.80
N LYS A 89 24.58 5.01 8.75
CA LYS A 89 24.71 6.47 8.87
C LYS A 89 23.39 7.17 9.12
N VAL A 90 22.25 6.49 8.85
CA VAL A 90 20.94 7.06 9.13
C VAL A 90 20.68 6.98 10.63
N GLU A 91 20.51 8.14 11.23
CA GLU A 91 20.27 8.26 12.67
C GLU A 91 18.90 7.64 13.02
N VAL A 92 18.87 6.78 14.04
CA VAL A 92 17.64 6.20 14.57
C VAL A 92 17.05 7.17 15.61
N PRO A 93 15.82 7.67 15.41
CA PRO A 93 15.19 8.56 16.39
C PRO A 93 14.94 7.87 17.73
N ALA A 94 15.04 8.65 18.82
CA ALA A 94 14.83 8.19 20.18
C ALA A 94 14.10 9.26 21.01
N SER A 95 12.87 9.61 20.59
CA SER A 95 12.05 10.63 21.28
C SER A 95 11.30 10.09 22.49
N GLY A 96 11.32 8.78 22.72
CA GLY A 96 10.54 8.08 23.73
C GLY A 96 9.13 7.68 23.24
N ASN A 97 8.75 8.05 22.02
CA ASN A 97 7.53 7.59 21.38
C ASN A 97 7.87 6.55 20.30
N GLU A 98 7.79 5.26 20.66
CA GLU A 98 8.22 4.15 19.82
C GLU A 98 7.59 4.18 18.40
N THR A 99 6.30 4.50 18.30
CA THR A 99 5.60 4.53 17.01
C THR A 99 6.05 5.67 16.13
N LYS A 100 6.25 6.85 16.75
CA LYS A 100 6.77 8.03 16.04
C LYS A 100 8.21 7.79 15.59
N ASP A 101 9.05 7.29 16.49
CA ASP A 101 10.45 7.02 16.20
C ASP A 101 10.61 5.99 15.09
N ALA A 102 9.79 4.94 15.09
CA ALA A 102 9.79 3.94 14.04
C ALA A 102 9.35 4.51 12.68
N TYR A 103 8.36 5.40 12.64
CA TYR A 103 7.95 6.10 11.42
C TYR A 103 9.04 7.07 10.94
N ASP A 104 9.58 7.90 11.84
CA ASP A 104 10.61 8.88 11.51
C ASP A 104 11.89 8.20 10.97
N TYR A 105 12.24 7.04 11.51
CA TYR A 105 13.33 6.24 10.96
C TYR A 105 13.06 5.77 9.53
N GLY A 106 11.85 5.27 9.27
CA GLY A 106 11.41 4.92 7.92
C GLY A 106 11.43 6.11 6.95
N TYR A 107 11.07 7.29 7.44
CA TYR A 107 11.12 8.54 6.68
C TYR A 107 12.56 8.93 6.34
N ARG A 108 13.49 8.91 7.30
CA ARG A 108 14.92 9.20 7.07
C ARG A 108 15.57 8.23 6.09
N LEU A 109 15.22 6.95 6.16
CA LEU A 109 15.67 5.96 5.18
C LEU A 109 15.17 6.29 3.77
N TRP A 110 13.90 6.70 3.64
CA TRP A 110 13.32 7.13 2.37
C TRP A 110 14.02 8.38 1.82
N GLU A 111 14.26 9.41 2.65
CA GLU A 111 15.01 10.61 2.26
C GLU A 111 16.44 10.27 1.77
N ALA A 112 17.08 9.30 2.43
CA ALA A 112 18.39 8.78 2.02
C ALA A 112 18.32 7.90 0.75
N LYS A 113 17.15 7.74 0.11
CA LYS A 113 16.88 6.88 -1.05
C LYS A 113 17.18 5.39 -0.81
N LEU A 114 17.19 4.99 0.45
CA LEU A 114 17.31 3.59 0.88
C LEU A 114 15.92 2.94 0.87
N TYR A 115 15.30 2.92 -0.31
CA TYR A 115 13.89 2.54 -0.48
C TYR A 115 13.54 1.15 0.06
N PRO A 116 14.29 0.06 -0.20
CA PRO A 116 13.98 -1.25 0.37
C PRO A 116 13.99 -1.27 1.90
N GLU A 117 14.92 -0.58 2.55
CA GLU A 117 15.00 -0.50 4.01
C GLU A 117 13.87 0.37 4.58
N ALA A 118 13.58 1.49 3.91
CA ALA A 118 12.42 2.32 4.23
C ALA A 118 11.11 1.52 4.16
N GLN A 119 10.93 0.74 3.09
CA GLN A 119 9.75 -0.12 2.92
C GLN A 119 9.63 -1.17 4.03
N ALA A 120 10.73 -1.82 4.40
CA ALA A 120 10.75 -2.80 5.49
C ALA A 120 10.36 -2.14 6.83
N GLN A 121 10.96 -0.99 7.14
CA GLN A 121 10.67 -0.24 8.35
C GLN A 121 9.22 0.28 8.40
N LEU A 122 8.72 0.86 7.31
CA LEU A 122 7.36 1.38 7.23
C LEU A 122 6.30 0.28 7.33
N LYS A 123 6.54 -0.90 6.74
CA LYS A 123 5.69 -2.09 6.92
C LYS A 123 5.64 -2.49 8.41
N THR A 124 6.77 -2.45 9.10
CA THR A 124 6.79 -2.73 10.55
C THR A 124 5.89 -1.78 11.32
N VAL A 125 5.89 -0.47 11.00
CA VAL A 125 4.99 0.50 11.64
C VAL A 125 3.52 0.14 11.41
N VAL A 126 3.16 -0.16 10.16
CA VAL A 126 1.78 -0.50 9.77
C VAL A 126 1.29 -1.78 10.46
N THR A 127 2.15 -2.80 10.56
CA THR A 127 1.78 -4.10 11.13
C THR A 127 1.78 -4.10 12.65
N LYS A 128 2.76 -3.45 13.27
CA LYS A 128 2.90 -3.43 14.74
C LYS A 128 1.90 -2.47 15.41
N TRP A 129 1.61 -1.34 14.76
CA TRP A 129 0.71 -0.32 15.31
C TRP A 129 -0.39 0.11 14.31
N PRO A 130 -1.26 -0.80 13.86
CA PRO A 130 -2.22 -0.53 12.79
C PRO A 130 -3.25 0.55 13.12
N LYS A 131 -3.52 0.77 14.43
CA LYS A 131 -4.47 1.77 14.92
C LYS A 131 -3.82 3.10 15.32
N SER A 132 -2.51 3.23 15.21
CA SER A 132 -1.81 4.48 15.53
C SER A 132 -2.07 5.55 14.47
N SER A 133 -1.97 6.82 14.87
CA SER A 133 -1.99 7.94 13.91
C SER A 133 -0.89 7.83 12.86
N GLN A 134 0.27 7.25 13.22
CA GLN A 134 1.40 7.05 12.32
C GLN A 134 1.14 5.99 11.24
N ALA A 135 0.17 5.07 11.45
CA ALA A 135 -0.09 4.01 10.48
C ALA A 135 -0.53 4.54 9.11
N SER A 136 -1.36 5.60 9.07
CA SER A 136 -1.76 6.24 7.81
C SER A 136 -0.58 6.94 7.11
N PHE A 137 0.28 7.60 7.88
CA PHE A 137 1.51 8.22 7.36
C PHE A 137 2.47 7.16 6.81
N ALA A 138 2.70 6.09 7.58
CA ALA A 138 3.61 5.01 7.20
C ALA A 138 3.14 4.27 5.94
N GLN A 139 1.83 3.96 5.85
CA GLN A 139 1.28 3.28 4.68
C GLN A 139 1.33 4.15 3.42
N ASN A 140 1.09 5.47 3.54
CA ASN A 140 1.25 6.41 2.44
C ASN A 140 2.70 6.52 2.00
N LEU A 141 3.64 6.69 2.95
CA LEU A 141 5.06 6.79 2.63
C LEU A 141 5.63 5.49 2.06
N LEU A 142 5.11 4.33 2.48
CA LEU A 142 5.41 3.03 1.88
C LEU A 142 5.04 3.02 0.38
N GLY A 143 3.86 3.53 0.03
CA GLY A 143 3.44 3.68 -1.36
C GLY A 143 4.35 4.61 -2.15
N ARG A 144 4.72 5.75 -1.57
CA ARG A 144 5.67 6.69 -2.19
C ARG A 144 7.05 6.06 -2.39
N SER A 145 7.53 5.33 -1.40
CA SER A 145 8.81 4.62 -1.49
C SER A 145 8.83 3.61 -2.65
N TYR A 146 7.70 2.91 -2.90
CA TYR A 146 7.57 2.05 -4.06
C TYR A 146 7.54 2.84 -5.38
N LEU A 147 6.85 4.00 -5.43
CA LEU A 147 6.83 4.84 -6.62
C LEU A 147 8.23 5.37 -6.99
N ASP A 148 8.96 5.82 -5.98
CA ASP A 148 10.31 6.39 -6.15
C ASP A 148 11.33 5.32 -6.53
N GLU A 149 11.10 4.07 -6.12
CA GLU A 149 11.89 2.90 -6.55
C GLU A 149 11.48 2.39 -7.95
N GLY A 150 10.46 2.97 -8.58
CA GLY A 150 9.98 2.54 -9.90
C GLY A 150 9.08 1.30 -9.87
N LYS A 151 8.39 1.05 -8.78
CA LYS A 151 7.45 -0.08 -8.58
C LYS A 151 5.99 0.40 -8.48
N PRO A 152 5.41 0.98 -9.54
CA PRO A 152 4.09 1.61 -9.47
C PRO A 152 2.96 0.64 -9.10
N SER A 153 3.08 -0.66 -9.44
CA SER A 153 2.08 -1.66 -9.06
C SER A 153 2.00 -1.83 -7.54
N LEU A 154 3.15 -1.98 -6.86
CA LEU A 154 3.21 -2.10 -5.40
C LEU A 154 2.78 -0.80 -4.71
N ALA A 155 3.09 0.33 -5.33
CA ALA A 155 2.67 1.65 -4.85
C ALA A 155 1.14 1.78 -4.86
N ALA A 156 0.49 1.43 -5.97
CA ALA A 156 -0.97 1.49 -6.09
C ALA A 156 -1.66 0.67 -5.00
N VAL A 157 -1.17 -0.55 -4.74
CA VAL A 157 -1.70 -1.40 -3.65
C VAL A 157 -1.46 -0.79 -2.27
N ALA A 158 -0.27 -0.24 -2.01
CA ALA A 158 0.01 0.37 -0.72
C ALA A 158 -0.89 1.59 -0.45
N PHE A 159 -1.15 2.41 -1.46
CA PHE A 159 -2.07 3.55 -1.37
C PHE A 159 -3.52 3.11 -1.20
N TYR A 160 -3.96 2.12 -1.97
CA TYR A 160 -5.30 1.55 -1.82
C TYR A 160 -5.53 1.00 -0.40
N ASN A 161 -4.58 0.23 0.14
CA ASN A 161 -4.68 -0.30 1.49
C ASN A 161 -4.78 0.81 2.54
N ASN A 162 -4.08 1.95 2.36
CA ASN A 162 -4.23 3.07 3.28
C ASN A 162 -5.64 3.67 3.24
N TYR A 163 -6.17 3.91 2.05
CA TYR A 163 -7.53 4.44 1.87
C TYR A 163 -8.58 3.49 2.43
N ARG A 164 -8.54 2.20 2.05
CA ARG A 164 -9.50 1.18 2.48
C ARG A 164 -9.51 0.98 4.00
N ASP A 165 -8.31 0.81 4.58
CA ASP A 165 -8.19 0.44 6.00
C ASP A 165 -8.27 1.64 6.94
N ARG A 166 -8.05 2.85 6.43
CA ARG A 166 -7.99 4.10 7.19
C ARG A 166 -8.57 5.27 6.40
N PRO A 167 -9.87 5.23 6.02
CA PRO A 167 -10.47 6.29 5.17
C PRO A 167 -10.45 7.67 5.84
N SER A 168 -10.52 7.73 7.16
CA SER A 168 -10.38 8.97 7.95
C SER A 168 -8.94 9.27 8.38
N GLY A 169 -7.97 8.49 7.93
CA GLY A 169 -6.55 8.69 8.23
C GLY A 169 -6.01 9.96 7.57
N ALA A 170 -5.09 10.67 8.25
CA ALA A 170 -4.55 11.94 7.78
C ALA A 170 -3.92 11.90 6.38
N ARG A 171 -3.51 10.73 5.91
CA ARG A 171 -2.92 10.55 4.58
C ARG A 171 -3.81 9.75 3.61
N ALA A 172 -5.08 9.51 3.95
CA ALA A 172 -6.00 8.83 3.06
C ALA A 172 -6.28 9.62 1.76
N PRO A 173 -6.54 10.95 1.79
CA PRO A 173 -6.69 11.76 0.58
C PRO A 173 -5.42 11.74 -0.29
N HIS A 174 -4.25 11.89 0.33
CA HIS A 174 -2.96 11.79 -0.39
C HIS A 174 -2.80 10.42 -1.05
N SER A 175 -3.27 9.36 -0.38
CA SER A 175 -3.15 8.00 -0.93
C SER A 175 -4.02 7.80 -2.16
N LEU A 176 -5.24 8.34 -2.20
CA LEU A 176 -6.06 8.29 -3.42
C LEU A 176 -5.40 9.07 -4.58
N MET A 177 -4.87 10.25 -4.31
CA MET A 177 -4.16 11.05 -5.31
C MET A 177 -2.95 10.26 -5.87
N TYR A 178 -2.06 9.76 -4.99
CA TYR A 178 -0.89 8.99 -5.44
C TYR A 178 -1.25 7.64 -6.06
N MET A 179 -2.38 7.03 -5.69
CA MET A 179 -2.90 5.84 -6.35
C MET A 179 -3.25 6.14 -7.80
N GLY A 180 -3.94 7.25 -8.07
CA GLY A 180 -4.21 7.72 -9.43
C GLY A 180 -2.93 7.91 -10.23
N VAL A 181 -1.91 8.56 -9.65
CA VAL A 181 -0.58 8.74 -10.27
C VAL A 181 0.10 7.40 -10.55
N ALA A 182 0.03 6.44 -9.63
CA ALA A 182 0.62 5.12 -9.81
C ALA A 182 -0.07 4.33 -10.94
N LEU A 183 -1.41 4.43 -11.02
CA LEU A 183 -2.22 3.80 -12.06
C LEU A 183 -1.95 4.41 -13.45
N ASP A 184 -1.78 5.74 -13.54
CA ASP A 184 -1.39 6.41 -14.79
C ASP A 184 0.00 5.94 -15.26
N LYS A 185 0.97 5.82 -14.35
CA LYS A 185 2.31 5.25 -14.67
C LYS A 185 2.23 3.81 -15.17
N LEU A 186 1.20 3.05 -14.82
CA LEU A 186 0.93 1.70 -15.33
C LEU A 186 0.17 1.68 -16.67
N GLY A 187 -0.15 2.85 -17.24
CA GLY A 187 -0.98 2.97 -18.43
C GLY A 187 -2.48 2.71 -18.18
N ARG A 188 -2.89 2.56 -16.92
CA ARG A 188 -4.27 2.26 -16.50
C ARG A 188 -5.06 3.56 -16.31
N LYS A 189 -5.18 4.35 -17.38
CA LYS A 189 -5.78 5.68 -17.36
C LYS A 189 -7.21 5.69 -16.83
N ALA A 190 -8.05 4.75 -17.25
CA ALA A 190 -9.44 4.67 -16.78
C ALA A 190 -9.51 4.48 -15.25
N ASP A 191 -8.65 3.65 -14.69
CA ASP A 191 -8.60 3.41 -13.26
C ASP A 191 -7.97 4.58 -12.49
N ALA A 192 -7.00 5.26 -13.10
CA ALA A 192 -6.45 6.51 -12.56
C ALA A 192 -7.53 7.59 -12.44
N CYS A 193 -8.35 7.76 -13.50
CA CYS A 193 -9.48 8.70 -13.49
C CYS A 193 -10.53 8.37 -12.42
N LYS A 194 -10.80 7.08 -12.19
CA LYS A 194 -11.68 6.63 -11.09
C LYS A 194 -11.10 7.03 -9.73
N ALA A 195 -9.80 6.81 -9.49
CA ALA A 195 -9.16 7.17 -8.24
C ALA A 195 -9.20 8.68 -7.95
N PHE A 196 -9.00 9.52 -8.98
CA PHE A 196 -9.12 10.99 -8.83
C PHE A 196 -10.56 11.42 -8.57
N ARG A 197 -11.54 10.79 -9.20
CA ARG A 197 -12.95 11.05 -8.95
C ARG A 197 -13.34 10.65 -7.53
N GLU A 198 -12.96 9.47 -7.08
CA GLU A 198 -13.18 9.00 -5.70
C GLU A 198 -12.61 9.99 -4.68
N LEU A 199 -11.43 10.56 -4.95
CA LEU A 199 -10.85 11.61 -4.10
C LEU A 199 -11.77 12.84 -4.00
N GLU A 200 -12.31 13.28 -5.14
CA GLU A 200 -13.22 14.43 -5.21
C GLU A 200 -14.56 14.14 -4.51
N GLU A 201 -15.13 12.95 -4.73
CA GLU A 201 -16.42 12.54 -4.16
C GLU A 201 -16.36 12.32 -2.65
N VAL A 202 -15.31 11.63 -2.17
CA VAL A 202 -15.20 11.26 -0.74
C VAL A 202 -14.68 12.41 0.11
N TYR A 203 -13.71 13.17 -0.38
CA TYR A 203 -13.05 14.19 0.43
C TYR A 203 -13.37 15.61 -0.03
N GLY A 204 -13.59 15.86 -1.32
CA GLY A 204 -13.96 17.18 -1.86
C GLY A 204 -13.13 18.30 -1.25
N ASP A 205 -13.81 19.30 -0.71
CA ASP A 205 -13.17 20.46 -0.06
C ASP A 205 -12.48 20.13 1.28
N LYS A 206 -12.77 18.97 1.88
CA LYS A 206 -12.09 18.50 3.10
C LYS A 206 -10.69 17.98 2.81
N ALA A 207 -10.38 17.66 1.55
CA ALA A 207 -9.02 17.26 1.17
C ALA A 207 -8.06 18.47 1.35
N PRO A 208 -6.82 18.26 1.81
CA PRO A 208 -5.80 19.30 1.89
C PRO A 208 -5.62 20.01 0.54
N GLN A 209 -5.35 21.32 0.56
CA GLN A 209 -5.25 22.14 -0.64
C GLN A 209 -4.15 21.63 -1.61
N ASP A 210 -3.03 21.23 -1.08
CA ASP A 210 -1.93 20.62 -1.86
C ASP A 210 -2.40 19.37 -2.60
N VAL A 211 -3.13 18.49 -1.93
CA VAL A 211 -3.69 17.27 -2.54
C VAL A 211 -4.67 17.60 -3.66
N ARG A 212 -5.56 18.60 -3.47
CA ARG A 212 -6.51 19.01 -4.51
C ARG A 212 -5.80 19.56 -5.73
N THR A 213 -4.79 20.40 -5.51
CA THR A 213 -4.00 21.01 -6.59
C THR A 213 -3.22 19.94 -7.36
N ASP A 214 -2.53 19.05 -6.66
CA ASP A 214 -1.74 17.99 -7.27
C ASP A 214 -2.64 16.95 -7.99
N ALA A 215 -3.79 16.63 -7.42
CA ALA A 215 -4.77 15.75 -8.05
C ALA A 215 -5.33 16.33 -9.34
N ALA A 216 -5.66 17.62 -9.36
CA ALA A 216 -6.15 18.31 -10.58
C ALA A 216 -5.09 18.29 -11.69
N ALA A 217 -3.83 18.57 -11.36
CA ALA A 217 -2.73 18.50 -12.30
C ALA A 217 -2.50 17.06 -12.82
N ALA A 218 -2.54 16.06 -11.93
CA ALA A 218 -2.37 14.66 -12.28
C ALA A 218 -3.54 14.15 -13.14
N LYS A 219 -4.77 14.56 -12.84
CA LYS A 219 -5.99 14.25 -13.59
C LYS A 219 -5.89 14.77 -15.02
N THR A 220 -5.50 16.02 -15.20
CA THR A 220 -5.27 16.62 -16.53
C THR A 220 -4.20 15.87 -17.31
N LYS A 221 -3.07 15.53 -16.66
CA LYS A 221 -1.98 14.77 -17.27
C LYS A 221 -2.41 13.37 -17.70
N ALA A 222 -3.24 12.69 -16.92
CA ALA A 222 -3.76 11.36 -17.25
C ALA A 222 -4.80 11.39 -18.39
N GLY A 223 -5.33 12.57 -18.73
CA GLY A 223 -6.33 12.75 -19.77
C GLY A 223 -7.75 12.43 -19.28
N CYS A 224 -8.00 12.68 -17.99
CA CYS A 224 -9.34 12.61 -17.43
C CYS A 224 -10.08 13.91 -17.69
#